data_f22a4e4d75129a69a123ea46bbb03917
#
_entry.id   f22a4e4d75129a69a123ea46bbb03917
#
_cell.length_a   1.000
_cell.length_b   1.000
_cell.length_c   1.000
_cell.angle_alpha   90.00
_cell.angle_beta   90.00
_cell.angle_gamma   90.00
#
_symmetry.space_group_name_H-M   'P 1'
#
loop_
_entity.id
_entity.type
_entity.pdbx_description
1 polymer ?
#
loop_
_entity_poly.entity_id
_entity_poly.type
_entity_poly.pdbx_seq_one_letter_code
_entity_poly.pdbx_strand_id
1 'polypeptide(L)'
;MHLTLTNTIRGLFTFGSPKKPESTDHSYEYIRGPIEERGPCPGLNALANQGYLPRDGKNLTPALVSTALRTALHMSHPLATSLSNSLKPILRKDGTFDLPSMRAHNIIEHDRSITRLDYSAPNNPTHDNFTFQPAMFEAFLADAGPGEEGITLKSLAKTYVRRKKESKKDGGKLGLGLWFVNVLQTVSLLNTAGKGGELERGLVKTFYEEERFPDLVVEDERTRTLLGLLGKGVLLLWHVVFA
;
A
#
# COMPACT_ATOMS: atom_id res chain seq x y z
N MET A 1 -0.13 -16.77 -0.44
CA MET A 1 -1.25 -15.82 -0.60
C MET A 1 -2.24 -16.41 -1.59
N HIS A 2 -3.41 -16.85 -1.12
CA HIS A 2 -4.49 -17.30 -1.98
C HIS A 2 -5.53 -16.19 -2.09
N LEU A 3 -5.35 -15.30 -3.08
CA LEU A 3 -6.49 -14.63 -3.70
C LEU A 3 -7.19 -15.70 -4.53
N THR A 4 -8.05 -16.50 -3.90
CA THR A 4 -8.89 -17.44 -4.65
C THR A 4 -9.98 -16.65 -5.34
N LEU A 5 -10.26 -16.98 -6.60
CA LEU A 5 -11.36 -16.41 -7.40
C LEU A 5 -12.69 -16.41 -6.62
N THR A 6 -12.90 -17.41 -5.77
CA THR A 6 -14.05 -17.58 -4.87
C THR A 6 -14.20 -16.46 -3.83
N ASN A 7 -13.10 -15.94 -3.25
CA ASN A 7 -13.17 -14.84 -2.28
C ASN A 7 -13.44 -13.49 -2.96
N THR A 8 -13.00 -13.34 -4.21
CA THR A 8 -13.25 -12.14 -5.01
C THR A 8 -14.73 -12.05 -5.42
N ILE A 9 -15.36 -13.17 -5.80
CA ILE A 9 -16.76 -13.22 -6.22
C ILE A 9 -17.72 -13.00 -5.04
N ARG A 10 -17.45 -13.56 -3.86
CA ARG A 10 -18.27 -13.32 -2.66
C ARG A 10 -18.29 -11.86 -2.20
N GLY A 11 -17.21 -11.10 -2.44
CA GLY A 11 -17.14 -9.68 -2.09
C GLY A 11 -17.96 -8.75 -3.01
N LEU A 12 -18.42 -9.20 -4.17
CA LEU A 12 -19.15 -8.37 -5.14
C LEU A 12 -20.61 -8.07 -4.76
N PHE A 13 -21.21 -8.82 -3.81
CA PHE A 13 -22.65 -8.80 -3.56
C PHE A 13 -23.08 -8.25 -2.18
N THR A 14 -22.21 -7.68 -1.37
CA THR A 14 -22.60 -7.13 -0.07
C THR A 14 -22.62 -5.61 -0.07
N PHE A 15 -23.83 -5.04 -0.02
CA PHE A 15 -24.09 -3.60 0.13
C PHE A 15 -24.38 -3.28 1.60
N GLY A 16 -23.61 -2.38 2.20
CA GLY A 16 -23.89 -1.84 3.52
C GLY A 16 -22.92 -0.70 3.84
N SER A 17 -23.46 0.47 4.19
CA SER A 17 -22.64 1.58 4.69
C SER A 17 -22.03 1.21 6.05
N PRO A 18 -20.74 1.44 6.29
CA PRO A 18 -20.12 1.13 7.57
C PRO A 18 -20.60 2.08 8.66
N LYS A 19 -20.89 1.53 9.85
CA LYS A 19 -20.91 2.33 11.06
C LYS A 19 -19.48 2.82 11.34
N LYS A 20 -19.36 4.07 11.79
CA LYS A 20 -18.09 4.68 12.22
C LYS A 20 -17.48 3.78 13.30
N PRO A 21 -16.17 3.44 13.25
CA PRO A 21 -15.56 2.62 14.28
C PRO A 21 -15.56 3.38 15.61
N GLU A 22 -15.87 2.68 16.69
CA GLU A 22 -15.59 3.15 18.05
C GLU A 22 -14.08 3.07 18.29
N SER A 23 -13.34 4.09 17.86
CA SER A 23 -12.00 4.33 18.38
C SER A 23 -12.14 5.22 19.62
N THR A 24 -11.41 4.93 20.67
CA THR A 24 -11.37 5.72 21.90
C THR A 24 -10.65 7.07 21.71
N ASP A 25 -9.98 7.27 20.58
CA ASP A 25 -9.38 8.54 20.16
C ASP A 25 -10.17 9.09 18.96
N HIS A 26 -11.03 10.07 19.21
CA HIS A 26 -11.89 10.67 18.19
C HIS A 26 -11.20 11.78 17.39
N SER A 27 -9.92 12.06 17.59
CA SER A 27 -9.17 12.99 16.78
C SER A 27 -8.45 12.24 15.66
N TYR A 28 -8.81 12.56 14.42
CA TYR A 28 -8.06 12.12 13.23
C TYR A 28 -6.82 13.01 12.98
N GLU A 29 -6.31 13.64 14.04
CA GLU A 29 -5.10 14.44 14.00
C GLU A 29 -3.90 13.56 13.61
N TYR A 30 -3.04 14.08 12.75
CA TYR A 30 -1.80 13.41 12.40
C TYR A 30 -0.79 13.47 13.56
N ILE A 31 -0.41 12.32 14.07
CA ILE A 31 0.66 12.13 15.06
C ILE A 31 1.55 11.00 14.56
N ARG A 32 2.78 11.30 14.15
CA ARG A 32 3.72 10.30 13.67
C ARG A 32 4.16 9.38 14.80
N GLY A 33 3.89 8.09 14.69
CA GLY A 33 4.37 7.10 15.64
C GLY A 33 5.83 6.68 15.38
N PRO A 34 6.47 6.04 16.37
CA PRO A 34 7.85 5.57 16.25
C PRO A 34 7.97 4.46 15.21
N ILE A 35 9.12 4.40 14.56
CA ILE A 35 9.37 3.42 13.47
C ILE A 35 9.28 1.96 13.95
N GLU A 36 9.59 1.71 15.22
CA GLU A 36 9.52 0.39 15.85
C GLU A 36 8.10 -0.18 15.85
N GLU A 37 7.08 0.69 15.87
CA GLU A 37 5.65 0.35 15.86
C GLU A 37 5.04 0.39 14.46
N ARG A 38 5.86 0.50 13.41
CA ARG A 38 5.39 0.63 12.01
C ARG A 38 5.81 -0.60 11.19
N GLY A 39 5.07 -0.82 10.11
CA GLY A 39 5.31 -1.89 9.14
C GLY A 39 5.87 -1.35 7.82
N PRO A 40 6.08 -2.23 6.83
CA PRO A 40 6.54 -1.83 5.50
C PRO A 40 5.47 -1.09 4.68
N CYS A 41 4.19 -1.17 5.06
CA CYS A 41 3.08 -0.59 4.33
C CYS A 41 2.83 0.88 4.74
N PRO A 42 3.18 1.88 3.91
CA PRO A 42 2.98 3.29 4.26
C PRO A 42 1.49 3.65 4.44
N GLY A 43 0.59 2.95 3.74
CA GLY A 43 -0.85 3.20 3.87
C GLY A 43 -1.41 2.80 5.24
N LEU A 44 -1.03 1.65 5.80
CA LEU A 44 -1.45 1.25 7.15
C LEU A 44 -0.75 2.08 8.22
N ASN A 45 0.52 2.45 8.01
CA ASN A 45 1.23 3.38 8.88
C ASN A 45 0.52 4.75 8.92
N ALA A 46 0.11 5.28 7.76
CA ALA A 46 -0.65 6.52 7.67
C ALA A 46 -1.99 6.45 8.42
N LEU A 47 -2.73 5.35 8.28
CA LEU A 47 -3.99 5.16 9.02
C LEU A 47 -3.77 5.11 10.54
N ALA A 48 -2.67 4.53 11.01
CA ALA A 48 -2.31 4.55 12.43
C ALA A 48 -1.87 5.95 12.88
N ASN A 49 -1.05 6.64 12.08
CA ASN A 49 -0.60 8.01 12.36
C ASN A 49 -1.77 9.01 12.42
N GLN A 50 -2.84 8.77 11.66
CA GLN A 50 -4.04 9.61 11.62
C GLN A 50 -5.18 9.08 12.51
N GLY A 51 -4.95 8.09 13.38
CA GLY A 51 -5.93 7.61 14.36
C GLY A 51 -7.11 6.81 13.79
N TYR A 52 -7.07 6.40 12.51
CA TYR A 52 -8.05 5.46 11.93
C TYR A 52 -7.78 4.02 12.34
N LEU A 53 -6.56 3.72 12.75
CA LEU A 53 -6.13 2.49 13.43
C LEU A 53 -5.52 2.87 14.78
N PRO A 54 -5.43 1.94 15.76
CA PRO A 54 -4.67 2.14 16.97
C PRO A 54 -3.30 2.75 16.68
N ARG A 55 -2.98 3.86 17.34
CA ARG A 55 -1.78 4.65 17.05
C ARG A 55 -0.48 3.93 17.33
N ASP A 56 -0.51 2.98 18.27
CA ASP A 56 0.60 2.08 18.57
C ASP A 56 0.75 0.93 17.57
N GLY A 57 -0.16 0.83 16.60
CA GLY A 57 -0.12 -0.21 15.56
C GLY A 57 -0.28 -1.64 16.07
N LYS A 58 -0.86 -1.84 17.28
CA LYS A 58 -0.94 -3.15 17.94
C LYS A 58 -2.37 -3.71 17.96
N ASN A 59 -2.45 -5.04 18.08
CA ASN A 59 -3.69 -5.80 18.23
C ASN A 59 -4.72 -5.52 17.13
N LEU A 60 -4.24 -5.31 15.91
CA LEU A 60 -5.07 -5.07 14.74
C LEU A 60 -5.76 -6.36 14.29
N THR A 61 -6.98 -6.24 13.79
CA THR A 61 -7.71 -7.34 13.14
C THR A 61 -8.00 -7.01 11.68
N PRO A 62 -8.18 -7.99 10.78
CA PRO A 62 -8.60 -7.73 9.41
C PRO A 62 -9.90 -6.94 9.32
N ALA A 63 -10.84 -7.14 10.26
CA ALA A 63 -12.09 -6.40 10.32
C ALA A 63 -11.86 -4.91 10.62
N LEU A 64 -10.99 -4.60 11.60
CA LEU A 64 -10.63 -3.24 11.96
C LEU A 64 -9.94 -2.53 10.77
N VAL A 65 -8.97 -3.20 10.12
CA VAL A 65 -8.31 -2.67 8.93
C VAL A 65 -9.30 -2.41 7.79
N SER A 66 -10.22 -3.35 7.53
CA SER A 66 -11.27 -3.16 6.51
C SER A 66 -12.15 -1.94 6.82
N THR A 67 -12.50 -1.75 8.08
CA THR A 67 -13.30 -0.58 8.51
C THR A 67 -12.51 0.71 8.33
N ALA A 68 -11.25 0.76 8.77
CA ALA A 68 -10.39 1.94 8.61
C ALA A 68 -10.22 2.35 7.12
N LEU A 69 -9.96 1.38 6.23
CA LEU A 69 -9.86 1.62 4.79
C LEU A 69 -11.15 2.19 4.17
N ARG A 70 -12.30 1.74 4.65
CA ARG A 70 -13.60 2.22 4.18
C ARG A 70 -13.94 3.60 4.73
N THR A 71 -13.60 3.86 5.98
CA THR A 71 -13.88 5.14 6.65
C THR A 71 -12.95 6.25 6.15
N ALA A 72 -11.64 5.99 6.13
CA ALA A 72 -10.65 7.00 5.76
C ALA A 72 -10.55 7.22 4.25
N LEU A 73 -10.69 6.15 3.46
CA LEU A 73 -10.36 6.16 2.03
C LEU A 73 -11.55 5.82 1.13
N HIS A 74 -12.76 5.76 1.66
CA HIS A 74 -13.98 5.42 0.92
C HIS A 74 -13.83 4.19 0.00
N MET A 75 -13.04 3.18 0.46
CA MET A 75 -12.87 1.95 -0.30
C MET A 75 -14.14 1.12 -0.28
N SER A 76 -14.50 0.58 -1.43
CA SER A 76 -15.62 -0.36 -1.54
C SER A 76 -15.38 -1.59 -0.64
N HIS A 77 -16.46 -2.20 -0.15
CA HIS A 77 -16.35 -3.40 0.69
C HIS A 77 -15.51 -4.52 0.04
N PRO A 78 -15.66 -4.84 -1.27
CA PRO A 78 -14.82 -5.83 -1.92
C PRO A 78 -13.33 -5.48 -1.90
N LEU A 79 -12.96 -4.21 -2.12
CA LEU A 79 -11.57 -3.78 -2.09
C LEU A 79 -10.99 -3.87 -0.68
N ALA A 80 -11.66 -3.28 0.30
CA ALA A 80 -11.20 -3.28 1.69
C ALA A 80 -11.10 -4.72 2.25
N THR A 81 -12.07 -5.58 1.95
CA THR A 81 -12.04 -7.00 2.36
C THR A 81 -10.91 -7.77 1.67
N SER A 82 -10.65 -7.53 0.40
CA SER A 82 -9.54 -8.16 -0.32
C SER A 82 -8.19 -7.79 0.30
N LEU A 83 -7.99 -6.49 0.58
CA LEU A 83 -6.76 -6.00 1.20
C LEU A 83 -6.60 -6.53 2.63
N SER A 84 -7.63 -6.47 3.47
CA SER A 84 -7.55 -6.95 4.85
C SER A 84 -7.40 -8.47 4.95
N ASN A 85 -7.98 -9.24 4.05
CA ASN A 85 -7.81 -10.70 4.00
C ASN A 85 -6.39 -11.12 3.62
N SER A 86 -5.61 -10.29 2.93
CA SER A 86 -4.21 -10.57 2.64
C SER A 86 -3.35 -10.62 3.91
N LEU A 87 -3.82 -10.05 5.02
CA LEU A 87 -3.14 -10.05 6.32
C LEU A 87 -3.29 -11.37 7.09
N LYS A 88 -4.18 -12.28 6.68
CA LYS A 88 -4.44 -13.55 7.38
C LYS A 88 -3.19 -14.38 7.69
N PRO A 89 -2.16 -14.46 6.81
CA PRO A 89 -0.98 -15.28 7.09
C PRO A 89 -0.11 -14.79 8.27
N ILE A 90 -0.27 -13.54 8.70
CA ILE A 90 0.49 -12.97 9.84
C ILE A 90 -0.32 -12.89 11.14
N LEU A 91 -1.55 -13.40 11.16
CA LEU A 91 -2.38 -13.37 12.36
C LEU A 91 -1.82 -14.30 13.44
N ARG A 92 -1.85 -13.80 14.67
CA ARG A 92 -1.68 -14.61 15.88
C ARG A 92 -2.89 -15.53 16.10
N LYS A 93 -2.80 -16.45 17.06
CA LYS A 93 -3.89 -17.39 17.39
C LYS A 93 -5.19 -16.70 17.84
N ASP A 94 -5.08 -15.51 18.40
CA ASP A 94 -6.21 -14.68 18.83
C ASP A 94 -6.85 -13.89 17.68
N GLY A 95 -6.36 -14.04 16.45
CA GLY A 95 -6.87 -13.35 15.26
C GLY A 95 -6.36 -11.91 15.10
N THR A 96 -5.35 -11.50 15.88
CA THR A 96 -4.76 -10.17 15.82
C THR A 96 -3.36 -10.19 15.22
N PHE A 97 -2.84 -9.02 14.83
CA PHE A 97 -1.46 -8.79 14.41
C PHE A 97 -1.03 -7.37 14.80
N ASP A 98 0.27 -7.10 14.77
CA ASP A 98 0.82 -5.76 14.94
C ASP A 98 1.44 -5.30 13.61
N LEU A 99 1.52 -4.00 13.34
CA LEU A 99 2.12 -3.49 12.10
C LEU A 99 3.54 -4.02 11.85
N PRO A 100 4.42 -4.14 12.88
CA PRO A 100 5.73 -4.75 12.69
C PRO A 100 5.70 -6.22 12.23
N SER A 101 4.62 -6.97 12.50
CA SER A 101 4.49 -8.36 12.03
C SER A 101 4.48 -8.45 10.49
N MET A 102 4.14 -7.36 9.80
CA MET A 102 4.16 -7.28 8.35
C MET A 102 5.57 -7.25 7.74
N ARG A 103 6.62 -7.07 8.56
CA ARG A 103 8.03 -7.08 8.13
C ARG A 103 8.50 -8.49 7.76
N ALA A 104 7.72 -9.52 8.09
CA ALA A 104 8.03 -10.90 7.75
C ALA A 104 8.13 -11.09 6.22
N HIS A 105 9.37 -11.34 5.75
CA HIS A 105 9.71 -11.38 4.34
C HIS A 105 9.01 -12.53 3.59
N ASN A 106 8.57 -12.24 2.37
CA ASN A 106 7.88 -13.19 1.48
C ASN A 106 6.53 -13.72 1.99
N ILE A 107 5.91 -13.06 2.97
CA ILE A 107 4.53 -13.35 3.38
C ILE A 107 3.56 -12.36 2.73
N ILE A 108 3.69 -11.07 3.05
CA ILE A 108 2.97 -9.96 2.44
C ILE A 108 3.96 -8.94 1.88
N GLU A 109 4.96 -8.61 2.72
CA GLU A 109 6.11 -7.85 2.30
C GLU A 109 6.94 -8.66 1.28
N HIS A 110 7.54 -7.99 0.34
CA HIS A 110 8.31 -8.59 -0.74
C HIS A 110 9.30 -7.59 -1.34
N ASP A 111 10.33 -8.10 -1.99
CA ASP A 111 11.27 -7.30 -2.77
C ASP A 111 10.57 -6.46 -3.87
N ARG A 112 11.27 -5.47 -4.40
CA ARG A 112 10.82 -4.51 -5.44
C ARG A 112 9.89 -3.42 -4.94
N SER A 113 9.93 -3.12 -3.64
CA SER A 113 9.26 -1.93 -3.10
C SER A 113 9.73 -0.65 -3.79
N ILE A 114 8.83 0.34 -3.89
CA ILE A 114 9.17 1.64 -4.50
C ILE A 114 10.16 2.43 -3.63
N THR A 115 9.97 2.37 -2.30
CA THR A 115 10.67 3.23 -1.34
C THR A 115 11.29 2.48 -0.16
N ARG A 116 11.38 1.15 -0.24
CA ARG A 116 12.01 0.31 0.79
C ARG A 116 13.08 -0.56 0.15
N LEU A 117 14.14 -0.88 0.89
CA LEU A 117 15.17 -1.80 0.41
C LEU A 117 14.60 -3.21 0.23
N ASP A 118 15.15 -3.92 -0.72
CA ASP A 118 14.90 -5.36 -0.85
C ASP A 118 15.57 -6.08 0.34
N TYR A 119 14.88 -7.08 0.90
CA TYR A 119 15.29 -7.76 2.12
C TYR A 119 16.71 -8.34 2.05
N SER A 120 17.05 -8.97 0.92
CA SER A 120 18.34 -9.61 0.71
C SER A 120 19.31 -8.78 -0.14
N ALA A 121 19.07 -7.48 -0.31
CA ALA A 121 19.96 -6.64 -1.09
C ALA A 121 21.35 -6.53 -0.44
N PRO A 122 22.45 -6.51 -1.21
CA PRO A 122 23.82 -6.44 -0.66
C PRO A 122 24.09 -5.20 0.21
N ASN A 123 23.37 -4.12 -0.05
CA ASN A 123 23.44 -2.88 0.72
C ASN A 123 22.47 -2.85 1.92
N ASN A 124 21.85 -3.97 2.24
CA ASN A 124 20.88 -4.13 3.34
C ASN A 124 21.28 -5.27 4.30
N PRO A 125 22.42 -5.18 5.00
CA PRO A 125 22.90 -6.24 5.88
C PRO A 125 22.02 -6.47 7.10
N THR A 126 21.17 -5.52 7.47
CA THR A 126 20.23 -5.61 8.60
C THR A 126 18.86 -6.16 8.17
N HIS A 127 18.67 -6.45 6.88
CA HIS A 127 17.38 -6.89 6.33
C HIS A 127 16.23 -5.91 6.60
N ASP A 128 16.54 -4.61 6.63
CA ASP A 128 15.56 -3.55 6.82
C ASP A 128 14.72 -3.38 5.53
N ASN A 129 13.49 -3.85 5.58
CA ASN A 129 12.52 -3.79 4.48
C ASN A 129 11.33 -2.86 4.79
N PHE A 130 11.45 -2.01 5.80
CA PHE A 130 10.35 -1.16 6.29
C PHE A 130 10.72 0.32 6.41
N THR A 131 12.01 0.66 6.56
CA THR A 131 12.44 2.07 6.65
C THR A 131 12.39 2.76 5.28
N PHE A 132 11.81 3.96 5.25
CA PHE A 132 11.78 4.81 4.05
C PHE A 132 13.19 5.15 3.57
N GLN A 133 13.40 5.03 2.25
CA GLN A 133 14.68 5.28 1.59
C GLN A 133 14.58 6.52 0.70
N PRO A 134 15.11 7.68 1.10
CA PRO A 134 15.02 8.92 0.33
C PRO A 134 15.58 8.79 -1.09
N ALA A 135 16.73 8.13 -1.25
CA ALA A 135 17.35 7.96 -2.58
C ALA A 135 16.48 7.15 -3.55
N MET A 136 15.76 6.12 -3.04
CA MET A 136 14.81 5.35 -3.86
C MET A 136 13.58 6.18 -4.21
N PHE A 137 13.14 7.03 -3.30
CA PHE A 137 12.03 7.94 -3.54
C PHE A 137 12.37 9.00 -4.59
N GLU A 138 13.57 9.61 -4.54
CA GLU A 138 14.03 10.53 -5.58
C GLU A 138 14.12 9.83 -6.96
N ALA A 139 14.61 8.59 -7.01
CA ALA A 139 14.62 7.80 -8.24
C ALA A 139 13.19 7.52 -8.76
N PHE A 140 12.22 7.29 -7.87
CA PHE A 140 10.81 7.16 -8.23
C PHE A 140 10.24 8.45 -8.82
N LEU A 141 10.52 9.61 -8.22
CA LEU A 141 10.10 10.90 -8.76
C LEU A 141 10.77 11.20 -10.12
N ALA A 142 12.03 10.80 -10.30
CA ALA A 142 12.76 10.99 -11.55
C ALA A 142 12.17 10.13 -12.70
N ASP A 143 11.58 8.99 -12.42
CA ASP A 143 10.89 8.15 -13.43
C ASP A 143 9.69 8.88 -14.08
N ALA A 144 9.11 9.89 -13.40
CA ALA A 144 8.03 10.72 -13.95
C ALA A 144 8.52 11.83 -14.89
N GLY A 145 9.80 12.16 -14.86
CA GLY A 145 10.40 13.24 -15.64
C GLY A 145 10.82 14.44 -14.79
N PRO A 146 11.47 15.42 -15.38
CA PRO A 146 11.89 16.65 -14.69
C PRO A 146 10.71 17.57 -14.40
N GLY A 147 10.79 18.30 -13.31
CA GLY A 147 9.83 19.35 -12.96
C GLY A 147 8.59 18.88 -12.19
N GLU A 148 7.46 19.52 -12.44
CA GLU A 148 6.21 19.35 -11.70
C GLU A 148 5.28 18.27 -12.30
N GLU A 149 5.75 17.50 -13.26
CA GLU A 149 4.95 16.43 -13.88
C GLU A 149 4.48 15.43 -12.83
N GLY A 150 3.17 15.11 -12.86
CA GLY A 150 2.56 14.16 -11.94
C GLY A 150 2.98 12.71 -12.22
N ILE A 151 2.74 11.85 -11.25
CA ILE A 151 3.03 10.41 -11.37
C ILE A 151 1.87 9.74 -12.11
N THR A 152 2.15 9.20 -13.28
CA THR A 152 1.18 8.53 -14.16
C THR A 152 1.40 7.03 -14.23
N LEU A 153 0.49 6.29 -14.88
CA LEU A 153 0.70 4.86 -15.16
C LEU A 153 1.98 4.61 -15.98
N LYS A 154 2.32 5.52 -16.89
CA LYS A 154 3.56 5.41 -17.70
C LYS A 154 4.82 5.52 -16.83
N SER A 155 4.86 6.49 -15.91
CA SER A 155 5.99 6.64 -14.99
C SER A 155 6.04 5.50 -13.96
N LEU A 156 4.90 5.02 -13.47
CA LEU A 156 4.83 3.83 -12.62
C LEU A 156 5.35 2.57 -13.33
N ALA A 157 5.11 2.42 -14.65
CA ALA A 157 5.68 1.33 -15.44
C ALA A 157 7.20 1.42 -15.51
N LYS A 158 7.78 2.62 -15.71
CA LYS A 158 9.23 2.82 -15.65
C LYS A 158 9.79 2.43 -14.27
N THR A 159 9.17 2.90 -13.19
CA THR A 159 9.54 2.52 -11.82
C THR A 159 9.49 1.01 -11.63
N TYR A 160 8.41 0.36 -12.04
CA TYR A 160 8.25 -1.09 -11.96
C TYR A 160 9.37 -1.84 -12.68
N VAL A 161 9.70 -1.43 -13.93
CA VAL A 161 10.78 -2.04 -14.72
C VAL A 161 12.14 -1.80 -14.07
N ARG A 162 12.41 -0.58 -13.59
CA ARG A 162 13.66 -0.24 -12.90
C ARG A 162 13.82 -1.10 -11.64
N ARG A 163 12.82 -1.12 -10.74
CA ARG A 163 12.85 -1.91 -9.51
C ARG A 163 13.01 -3.41 -9.77
N LYS A 164 12.35 -3.93 -10.82
CA LYS A 164 12.51 -5.34 -11.25
C LYS A 164 13.95 -5.63 -11.67
N LYS A 165 14.62 -4.71 -12.41
CA LYS A 165 16.01 -4.88 -12.84
C LYS A 165 16.98 -4.83 -11.66
N GLU A 166 16.79 -3.88 -10.74
CA GLU A 166 17.59 -3.71 -9.53
C GLU A 166 17.50 -4.95 -8.64
N SER A 167 16.32 -5.33 -8.24
CA SER A 167 16.06 -6.51 -7.40
C SER A 167 16.60 -7.83 -8.03
N LYS A 168 16.51 -7.98 -9.36
CA LYS A 168 17.05 -9.15 -10.04
C LYS A 168 18.59 -9.24 -9.94
N LYS A 169 19.29 -8.11 -9.97
CA LYS A 169 20.75 -8.07 -9.77
C LYS A 169 21.12 -8.55 -8.36
N ASP A 170 20.30 -8.22 -7.39
CA ASP A 170 20.48 -8.57 -5.99
C ASP A 170 19.98 -9.98 -5.63
N GLY A 171 19.54 -10.76 -6.62
CA GLY A 171 19.06 -12.13 -6.44
C GLY A 171 17.58 -12.23 -6.07
N GLY A 172 16.87 -11.11 -5.96
CA GLY A 172 15.45 -11.07 -5.59
C GLY A 172 14.56 -11.79 -6.61
N LYS A 173 13.70 -12.68 -6.11
CA LYS A 173 12.73 -13.45 -6.90
C LYS A 173 11.34 -13.32 -6.28
N LEU A 174 10.33 -13.09 -7.10
CA LEU A 174 8.94 -13.11 -6.66
C LEU A 174 8.24 -14.34 -7.22
N GLY A 175 7.61 -15.12 -6.33
CA GLY A 175 6.62 -16.11 -6.73
C GLY A 175 5.39 -15.43 -7.37
N LEU A 176 4.60 -16.20 -8.13
CA LEU A 176 3.46 -15.68 -8.90
C LEU A 176 2.48 -14.86 -8.03
N GLY A 177 2.20 -15.30 -6.80
CA GLY A 177 1.33 -14.57 -5.88
C GLY A 177 1.89 -13.21 -5.47
N LEU A 178 3.16 -13.15 -5.06
CA LEU A 178 3.82 -11.89 -4.68
C LEU A 178 4.08 -10.99 -5.90
N TRP A 179 4.32 -11.56 -7.07
CA TRP A 179 4.36 -10.79 -8.31
C TRP A 179 3.04 -10.05 -8.55
N PHE A 180 1.90 -10.73 -8.39
CA PHE A 180 0.59 -10.10 -8.53
C PHE A 180 0.36 -8.99 -7.49
N VAL A 181 0.78 -9.23 -6.23
CA VAL A 181 0.75 -8.20 -5.17
C VAL A 181 1.60 -7.00 -5.57
N ASN A 182 2.83 -7.21 -6.06
CA ASN A 182 3.72 -6.14 -6.49
C ASN A 182 3.10 -5.27 -7.60
N VAL A 183 2.45 -5.89 -8.59
CA VAL A 183 1.71 -5.16 -9.64
C VAL A 183 0.64 -4.26 -9.02
N LEU A 184 -0.21 -4.79 -8.13
CA LEU A 184 -1.29 -4.03 -7.53
C LEU A 184 -0.80 -2.96 -6.55
N GLN A 185 0.26 -3.23 -5.78
CA GLN A 185 0.87 -2.25 -4.90
C GLN A 185 1.44 -1.06 -5.68
N THR A 186 2.06 -1.31 -6.84
CA THR A 186 2.63 -0.26 -7.69
C THR A 186 1.57 0.77 -8.11
N VAL A 187 0.33 0.35 -8.34
CA VAL A 187 -0.76 1.25 -8.77
C VAL A 187 -1.72 1.64 -7.63
N SER A 188 -1.52 1.14 -6.41
CA SER A 188 -2.48 1.30 -5.31
C SER A 188 -2.67 2.77 -4.92
N LEU A 189 -1.60 3.55 -4.83
CA LEU A 189 -1.69 4.98 -4.49
C LEU A 189 -2.41 5.76 -5.61
N LEU A 190 -2.12 5.46 -6.89
CA LEU A 190 -2.83 6.06 -8.02
C LEU A 190 -4.32 5.71 -8.02
N ASN A 191 -4.69 4.50 -7.59
CA ASN A 191 -6.10 4.11 -7.43
C ASN A 191 -6.77 4.84 -6.27
N THR A 192 -6.03 5.09 -5.18
CA THR A 192 -6.55 5.70 -3.96
C THR A 192 -6.65 7.22 -4.06
N ALA A 193 -5.62 7.86 -4.57
CA ALA A 193 -5.44 9.31 -4.49
C ALA A 193 -5.34 10.01 -5.86
N GLY A 194 -5.17 9.27 -6.97
CA GLY A 194 -5.02 9.86 -8.30
C GLY A 194 -6.29 10.55 -8.79
N LYS A 195 -6.11 11.71 -9.41
CA LYS A 195 -7.15 12.49 -10.12
C LYS A 195 -6.73 12.66 -11.58
N GLY A 196 -7.67 12.52 -12.51
CA GLY A 196 -7.34 12.64 -13.94
C GLY A 196 -6.31 11.63 -14.48
N GLY A 197 -6.02 10.55 -13.75
CA GLY A 197 -5.04 9.54 -14.14
C GLY A 197 -3.62 9.79 -13.64
N GLU A 198 -3.41 10.79 -12.79
CA GLU A 198 -2.10 11.10 -12.21
C GLU A 198 -2.16 11.41 -10.70
N LEU A 199 -1.01 11.39 -10.05
CA LEU A 199 -0.78 11.80 -8.67
C LEU A 199 0.09 13.04 -8.66
N GLU A 200 -0.31 14.04 -7.91
CA GLU A 200 0.52 15.22 -7.64
C GLU A 200 1.75 14.85 -6.81
N ARG A 201 2.92 15.41 -7.14
CA ARG A 201 4.18 15.15 -6.42
C ARG A 201 4.11 15.49 -4.93
N GLY A 202 3.45 16.61 -4.59
CA GLY A 202 3.27 17.01 -3.20
C GLY A 202 2.49 15.98 -2.39
N LEU A 203 1.41 15.42 -2.97
CA LEU A 203 0.65 14.35 -2.35
C LEU A 203 1.51 13.09 -2.14
N VAL A 204 2.27 12.71 -3.16
CA VAL A 204 3.14 11.53 -3.12
C VAL A 204 4.23 11.69 -2.06
N LYS A 205 4.80 12.90 -1.94
CA LYS A 205 5.78 13.25 -0.92
C LYS A 205 5.20 13.10 0.49
N THR A 206 4.06 13.74 0.76
CA THR A 206 3.36 13.62 2.05
C THR A 206 3.06 12.16 2.39
N PHE A 207 2.61 11.36 1.42
CA PHE A 207 2.28 9.97 1.65
C PHE A 207 3.50 9.10 2.00
N TYR A 208 4.62 9.23 1.30
CA TYR A 208 5.77 8.35 1.52
C TYR A 208 6.72 8.85 2.61
N GLU A 209 6.95 10.17 2.72
CA GLU A 209 7.89 10.73 3.69
C GLU A 209 7.26 10.90 5.08
N GLU A 210 6.00 11.37 5.14
CA GLU A 210 5.30 11.60 6.40
C GLU A 210 4.46 10.38 6.82
N GLU A 211 4.19 9.45 5.92
CA GLU A 211 3.21 8.38 6.12
C GLU A 211 1.87 8.96 6.58
N ARG A 212 1.35 9.88 5.77
CA ARG A 212 0.09 10.58 5.97
C ARG A 212 -0.70 10.64 4.66
N PHE A 213 -2.00 10.40 4.71
CA PHE A 213 -2.89 10.77 3.63
C PHE A 213 -3.23 12.25 3.76
N PRO A 214 -2.96 13.08 2.72
CA PRO A 214 -3.41 14.46 2.70
C PRO A 214 -4.93 14.59 2.86
N ASP A 215 -5.41 15.68 3.44
CA ASP A 215 -6.84 15.91 3.69
C ASP A 215 -7.68 15.79 2.41
N LEU A 216 -7.16 16.30 1.30
CA LEU A 216 -7.79 16.17 -0.03
C LEU A 216 -8.04 14.71 -0.48
N VAL A 217 -7.34 13.72 0.10
CA VAL A 217 -7.56 12.29 -0.17
C VAL A 217 -8.61 11.70 0.78
N VAL A 218 -8.58 12.13 2.03
CA VAL A 218 -9.51 11.67 3.08
C VAL A 218 -10.91 12.27 2.84
N GLU A 219 -10.98 13.53 2.43
CA GLU A 219 -12.22 14.27 2.13
C GLU A 219 -12.83 13.89 0.76
N ASP A 220 -12.06 13.22 -0.11
CA ASP A 220 -12.54 12.79 -1.41
C ASP A 220 -13.47 11.57 -1.26
N GLU A 221 -14.78 11.81 -1.29
CA GLU A 221 -15.84 10.79 -1.13
C GLU A 221 -15.95 9.80 -2.30
N ARG A 222 -15.10 9.92 -3.32
CA ARG A 222 -15.08 8.98 -4.44
C ARG A 222 -14.85 7.55 -3.96
N THR A 223 -15.71 6.63 -4.35
CA THR A 223 -15.56 5.21 -4.03
C THR A 223 -14.39 4.59 -4.79
N ARG A 224 -13.39 4.10 -4.06
CA ARG A 224 -12.26 3.34 -4.61
C ARG A 224 -12.67 1.87 -4.73
N THR A 225 -12.62 1.31 -5.94
CA THR A 225 -13.15 -0.02 -6.20
C THR A 225 -12.05 -1.05 -6.48
N LEU A 226 -12.36 -2.33 -6.22
CA LEU A 226 -11.47 -3.45 -6.58
C LEU A 226 -11.26 -3.52 -8.09
N LEU A 227 -12.31 -3.31 -8.88
CA LEU A 227 -12.21 -3.30 -10.35
C LEU A 227 -11.32 -2.16 -10.84
N GLY A 228 -11.39 -0.98 -10.20
CA GLY A 228 -10.50 0.14 -10.51
C GLY A 228 -9.03 -0.19 -10.24
N LEU A 229 -8.73 -0.87 -9.14
CA LEU A 229 -7.38 -1.33 -8.81
C LEU A 229 -6.88 -2.38 -9.81
N LEU A 230 -7.69 -3.40 -10.10
CA LEU A 230 -7.34 -4.46 -11.07
C LEU A 230 -7.15 -3.90 -12.48
N GLY A 231 -8.03 -3.00 -12.92
CA GLY A 231 -7.92 -2.32 -14.22
C GLY A 231 -6.62 -1.53 -14.36
N LYS A 232 -6.23 -0.78 -13.32
CA LYS A 232 -4.94 -0.08 -13.32
C LYS A 232 -3.75 -1.05 -13.32
N GLY A 233 -3.86 -2.21 -12.65
CA GLY A 233 -2.84 -3.26 -12.71
C GLY A 233 -2.67 -3.81 -14.12
N VAL A 234 -3.75 -4.07 -14.84
CA VAL A 234 -3.70 -4.51 -16.26
C VAL A 234 -3.07 -3.43 -17.15
N LEU A 235 -3.48 -2.17 -16.98
CA LEU A 235 -2.91 -1.05 -17.74
C LEU A 235 -1.42 -0.82 -17.42
N LEU A 236 -1.01 -1.00 -16.16
CA LEU A 236 0.41 -0.98 -15.80
C LEU A 236 1.20 -2.02 -16.60
N LEU A 237 0.73 -3.27 -16.62
CA LEU A 237 1.40 -4.35 -17.35
C LEU A 237 1.46 -4.08 -18.86
N TRP A 238 0.40 -3.49 -19.41
CA TRP A 238 0.42 -3.04 -20.80
C TRP A 238 1.52 -2.01 -21.05
N HIS A 239 1.63 -0.97 -20.21
CA HIS A 239 2.71 0.01 -20.29
C HIS A 239 4.11 -0.60 -20.09
N VAL A 240 4.26 -1.62 -19.24
CA VAL A 240 5.54 -2.33 -19.02
C VAL A 240 6.05 -3.03 -20.28
N VAL A 241 5.16 -3.50 -21.16
CA VAL A 241 5.54 -4.13 -22.42
C VAL A 241 6.15 -3.12 -23.40
N PHE A 242 5.74 -1.84 -23.30
CA PHE A 242 6.14 -0.76 -24.21
C PHE A 242 7.06 0.29 -23.53
N ALA A 243 7.59 0.01 -22.33
CA ALA A 243 8.47 0.91 -21.56
C ALA A 243 9.99 0.66 -21.87
#